data_85adaa07a16cb8a1400036f1ff76da34
#
_entry.id   85adaa07a16cb8a1400036f1ff76da34
#
_cell.length_a   1.000
_cell.length_b   1.000
_cell.length_c   1.000
_cell.angle_alpha   90.00
_cell.angle_beta   90.00
_cell.angle_gamma   90.00
#
_symmetry.space_group_name_H-M   'P 1'
#
loop_
_entity.id
_entity.type
_entity.pdbx_description
1 polymer ?
#
loop_
_entity_poly.entity_id
_entity_poly.type
_entity_poly.pdbx_seq_one_letter_code
_entity_poly.pdbx_strand_id
1 'polypeptide(L)'
;MNLSTTPRMCRWLLRMRDLAGDELPLTQEFLAQMMGVRRTSVSIIANGLQRAGLISYRRGRVRIVNVEGVHEGACECYEAVRSHYEAMYQE
;
A
#
# COMPACT_ATOMS: atom_id res chain seq x y z
N MET A 1 3.10 -8.73 -11.55
CA MET A 1 2.71 -7.67 -10.63
C MET A 1 3.78 -6.60 -10.57
N ASN A 2 3.34 -5.37 -10.55
CA ASN A 2 4.27 -4.25 -10.57
C ASN A 2 4.69 -3.90 -9.15
N LEU A 3 5.93 -4.19 -8.81
CA LEU A 3 6.43 -3.96 -7.45
C LEU A 3 6.43 -2.49 -7.06
N SER A 4 6.52 -1.60 -8.03
CA SER A 4 6.52 -0.17 -7.73
C SER A 4 5.15 0.34 -7.30
N THR A 5 4.09 -0.42 -7.58
CA THR A 5 2.74 0.02 -7.22
C THR A 5 2.49 -0.07 -5.72
N THR A 6 2.99 -1.13 -5.07
CA THR A 6 2.81 -1.29 -3.63
C THR A 6 3.49 -0.16 -2.84
N PRO A 7 4.77 0.16 -3.09
CA PRO A 7 5.38 1.28 -2.38
C PRO A 7 4.68 2.61 -2.66
N ARG A 8 4.21 2.81 -3.88
CA ARG A 8 3.48 4.03 -4.21
C ARG A 8 2.19 4.15 -3.41
N MET A 9 1.46 3.05 -3.30
CA MET A 9 0.24 3.05 -2.53
C MET A 9 0.51 3.33 -1.06
N CYS A 10 1.56 2.73 -0.51
CA CYS A 10 1.94 2.97 0.88
C CYS A 10 2.30 4.44 1.09
N ARG A 11 3.03 5.05 0.16
CA ARG A 11 3.36 6.47 0.27
C ARG A 11 2.13 7.35 0.21
N TRP A 12 1.19 7.01 -0.67
CA TRP A 12 -0.07 7.74 -0.75
C TRP A 12 -0.86 7.66 0.55
N LEU A 13 -0.93 6.46 1.12
CA LEU A 13 -1.65 6.26 2.37
C LEU A 13 -1.03 7.08 3.49
N LEU A 14 0.29 7.09 3.58
CA LEU A 14 0.97 7.86 4.61
C LEU A 14 0.75 9.35 4.42
N ARG A 15 0.79 9.81 3.19
CA ARG A 15 0.57 11.20 2.89
C ARG A 15 -0.84 11.64 3.29
N MET A 16 -1.82 10.81 2.95
CA MET A 16 -3.20 11.13 3.31
C MET A 16 -3.40 11.05 4.81
N ARG A 17 -2.70 10.14 5.47
CA ARG A 17 -2.75 10.04 6.92
C ARG A 17 -2.27 11.32 7.58
N ASP A 18 -1.23 11.91 7.04
CA ASP A 18 -0.71 13.16 7.57
C ASP A 18 -1.75 14.28 7.49
N LEU A 19 -2.63 14.20 6.49
CA LEU A 19 -3.64 15.23 6.29
C LEU A 19 -4.94 14.94 7.02
N ALA A 20 -5.31 13.67 7.12
CA ALA A 20 -6.64 13.31 7.60
C ALA A 20 -6.66 12.38 8.81
N GLY A 21 -5.52 11.92 9.27
CA GLY A 21 -5.45 10.98 10.39
C GLY A 21 -5.44 9.54 9.95
N ASP A 22 -5.61 8.64 10.91
CA ASP A 22 -5.45 7.21 10.65
C ASP A 22 -6.58 6.59 9.84
N GLU A 23 -7.72 7.24 9.82
CA GLU A 23 -8.88 6.73 9.11
C GLU A 23 -9.14 7.59 7.89
N LEU A 24 -9.06 6.97 6.72
CA LEU A 24 -9.12 7.68 5.46
C LEU A 24 -10.35 7.28 4.65
N PRO A 25 -11.18 8.23 4.21
CA PRO A 25 -12.34 7.89 3.38
C PRO A 25 -11.90 7.71 1.94
N LEU A 26 -11.22 6.62 1.65
CA LEU A 26 -10.68 6.34 0.34
C LEU A 26 -11.29 5.08 -0.25
N THR A 27 -11.94 5.22 -1.38
CA THR A 27 -12.43 4.05 -2.11
C THR A 27 -11.31 3.51 -2.97
N GLN A 28 -11.43 2.23 -3.34
CA GLN A 28 -10.44 1.61 -4.23
C GLN A 28 -10.43 2.31 -5.58
N GLU A 29 -11.60 2.74 -6.03
CA GLU A 29 -11.71 3.44 -7.29
C GLU A 29 -10.95 4.76 -7.26
N PHE A 30 -11.09 5.49 -6.16
CA PHE A 30 -10.41 6.75 -5.99
C PHE A 30 -8.90 6.55 -5.96
N LEU A 31 -8.45 5.55 -5.20
CA LEU A 31 -7.03 5.24 -5.16
C LEU A 31 -6.49 4.86 -6.53
N ALA A 32 -7.27 4.09 -7.27
CA ALA A 32 -6.86 3.68 -8.61
C ALA A 32 -6.70 4.88 -9.51
N GLN A 33 -7.63 5.83 -9.43
CA GLN A 33 -7.55 7.04 -10.23
C GLN A 33 -6.34 7.88 -9.85
N MET A 34 -6.12 8.05 -8.55
CA MET A 34 -5.01 8.86 -8.09
C MET A 34 -3.67 8.27 -8.45
N MET A 35 -3.57 6.96 -8.42
CA MET A 35 -2.32 6.28 -8.71
C MET A 35 -2.13 5.98 -10.18
N GLY A 36 -3.19 6.15 -10.98
CA GLY A 36 -3.12 5.85 -12.40
C GLY A 36 -3.00 4.36 -12.68
N VAL A 37 -3.61 3.53 -11.85
CA VAL A 37 -3.58 2.08 -12.02
C VAL A 37 -5.00 1.55 -12.06
N ARG A 38 -5.14 0.27 -12.37
CA ARG A 38 -6.45 -0.36 -12.42
C ARG A 38 -6.95 -0.64 -11.02
N ARG A 39 -8.27 -0.60 -10.89
CA ARG A 39 -8.92 -0.89 -9.62
C ARG A 39 -8.56 -2.29 -9.11
N THR A 40 -8.42 -3.26 -10.02
CA THR A 40 -8.04 -4.60 -9.61
C THR A 40 -6.67 -4.63 -8.97
N SER A 41 -5.75 -3.81 -9.46
CA SER A 41 -4.41 -3.74 -8.85
C SER A 41 -4.51 -3.19 -7.43
N VAL A 42 -5.34 -2.16 -7.23
CA VAL A 42 -5.53 -1.60 -5.90
C VAL A 42 -6.13 -2.66 -4.97
N SER A 43 -7.10 -3.43 -5.46
CA SER A 43 -7.72 -4.47 -4.64
C SER A 43 -6.70 -5.51 -4.19
N ILE A 44 -5.86 -5.94 -5.10
CA ILE A 44 -4.85 -6.95 -4.77
C ILE A 44 -3.89 -6.43 -3.72
N ILE A 45 -3.42 -5.21 -3.91
CA ILE A 45 -2.47 -4.61 -2.97
C ILE A 45 -3.12 -4.36 -1.61
N ALA A 46 -4.34 -3.84 -1.62
CA ALA A 46 -5.05 -3.58 -0.37
C ALA A 46 -5.27 -4.87 0.41
N ASN A 47 -5.64 -5.94 -0.28
CA ASN A 47 -5.82 -7.22 0.37
C ASN A 47 -4.53 -7.74 0.97
N GLY A 48 -3.43 -7.56 0.24
CA GLY A 48 -2.12 -7.97 0.75
C GLY A 48 -1.74 -7.19 2.01
N LEU A 49 -1.97 -5.89 2.00
CA LEU A 49 -1.67 -5.06 3.16
C LEU A 49 -2.55 -5.41 4.35
N GLN A 50 -3.82 -5.75 4.10
CA GLN A 50 -4.70 -6.19 5.17
C GLN A 50 -4.23 -7.51 5.78
N ARG A 51 -3.83 -8.45 4.94
CA ARG A 51 -3.35 -9.74 5.43
C ARG A 51 -2.09 -9.58 6.25
N ALA A 52 -1.27 -8.61 5.89
CA ALA A 52 -0.06 -8.33 6.65
C ALA A 52 -0.33 -7.56 7.95
N GLY A 53 -1.59 -7.16 8.16
CA GLY A 53 -1.95 -6.44 9.38
C GLY A 53 -1.56 -4.98 9.36
N LEU A 54 -1.31 -4.42 8.18
CA LEU A 54 -0.86 -3.03 8.06
C LEU A 54 -2.02 -2.06 7.96
N ILE A 55 -3.09 -2.46 7.27
CA ILE A 55 -4.26 -1.62 7.12
C ILE A 55 -5.52 -2.46 7.30
N SER A 56 -6.63 -1.78 7.49
CA SER A 56 -7.94 -2.39 7.49
C SER A 56 -8.80 -1.63 6.48
N TYR A 57 -9.37 -2.33 5.52
CA TYR A 57 -10.14 -1.70 4.48
C TYR A 57 -11.60 -2.14 4.59
N ARG A 58 -12.49 -1.18 4.85
CA ARG A 58 -13.91 -1.48 4.99
C ARG A 58 -14.74 -0.38 4.39
N ARG A 59 -15.67 -0.75 3.51
CA ARG A 59 -16.72 0.16 3.02
C ARG A 59 -16.18 1.52 2.58
N GLY A 60 -15.12 1.49 1.79
CA GLY A 60 -14.55 2.72 1.27
C GLY A 60 -13.74 3.49 2.27
N ARG A 61 -13.38 2.90 3.40
CA ARG A 61 -12.52 3.54 4.39
C ARG A 61 -11.31 2.69 4.65
N VAL A 62 -10.17 3.34 4.65
CA VAL A 62 -8.90 2.71 4.94
C VAL A 62 -8.46 3.17 6.31
N ARG A 63 -8.16 2.23 7.17
CA ARG A 63 -7.60 2.53 8.47
C ARG A 63 -6.19 1.99 8.53
N ILE A 64 -5.23 2.84 8.88
CA ILE A 64 -3.86 2.41 9.00
C ILE A 64 -3.67 1.84 10.40
N VAL A 65 -3.43 0.53 10.44
CA VAL A 65 -3.33 -0.20 11.71
C VAL A 65 -1.89 -0.20 12.21
N ASN A 66 -0.94 -0.39 11.32
CA ASN A 66 0.47 -0.44 11.66
C ASN A 66 1.24 0.56 10.82
N VAL A 67 1.41 1.76 11.35
CA VAL A 67 2.07 2.84 10.65
C VAL A 67 3.50 2.48 10.27
N GLU A 68 4.20 1.85 11.18
CA GLU A 68 5.59 1.48 10.91
C GLU A 68 5.70 0.49 9.77
N GLY A 69 4.79 -0.48 9.73
CA GLY A 69 4.78 -1.44 8.63
C GLY A 69 4.47 -0.78 7.31
N VAL A 70 3.56 0.20 7.30
CA VAL A 70 3.25 0.94 6.08
C VAL A 70 4.46 1.77 5.66
N HIS A 71 5.17 2.36 6.61
CA HIS A 71 6.41 3.09 6.32
C HIS A 71 7.45 2.18 5.69
N GLU A 72 7.58 0.98 6.21
CA GLU A 72 8.51 0.02 5.63
C GLU A 72 8.12 -0.31 4.22
N GLY A 73 6.81 -0.49 3.96
CA GLY A 73 6.34 -0.76 2.62
C GLY A 73 6.61 0.38 1.66
N ALA A 74 6.47 1.62 2.15
CA ALA A 74 6.73 2.80 1.35
C ALA A 74 8.21 3.01 1.07
N CYS A 75 9.00 2.73 2.09
CA CYS A 75 10.44 2.84 2.01
C CYS A 75 11.09 1.58 1.57
N GLU A 76 10.37 0.65 1.18
CA GLU A 76 10.89 -0.46 0.49
C GLU A 76 11.45 0.10 -0.69
N CYS A 77 12.14 0.95 -0.26
CA CYS A 77 12.92 1.59 -1.06
C CYS A 77 13.60 0.59 -1.78
N TYR A 78 13.96 0.93 -2.70
CA TYR A 78 14.66 0.39 -3.68
C TYR A 78 15.56 -0.73 -3.28
N GLU A 79 16.37 -0.54 -2.25
CA GLU A 79 17.28 -1.58 -1.84
C GLU A 79 16.62 -2.74 -1.14
N ALA A 80 15.70 -2.46 -0.26
CA ALA A 80 15.00 -3.50 0.43
C ALA A 80 14.12 -4.31 -0.52
N VAL A 81 13.46 -3.63 -1.44
CA VAL A 81 12.67 -4.32 -2.44
C VAL A 81 13.53 -5.18 -3.32
N ARG A 82 14.64 -4.65 -3.76
CA ARG A 82 15.51 -5.38 -4.64
C ARG A 82 16.08 -6.63 -3.97
N SER A 83 16.53 -6.47 -2.74
CA SER A 83 17.07 -7.57 -2.00
C SER A 83 16.06 -8.69 -1.80
N HIS A 84 14.86 -8.28 -1.40
CA HIS A 84 13.79 -9.22 -1.19
C HIS A 84 13.38 -9.91 -2.49
N TYR A 85 13.32 -9.15 -3.54
CA TYR A 85 12.96 -9.61 -4.84
C TYR A 85 13.97 -10.62 -5.36
N GLU A 86 15.24 -10.33 -5.18
CA GLU A 86 16.30 -11.23 -5.59
C GLU A 86 16.24 -12.54 -4.82
N ALA A 87 15.98 -12.45 -3.54
CA ALA A 87 15.85 -13.66 -2.74
C ALA A 87 14.70 -14.53 -3.23
N MET A 88 13.60 -13.92 -3.60
CA MET A 88 12.46 -14.66 -4.11
C MET A 88 12.76 -15.31 -5.45
N TYR A 89 13.54 -14.65 -6.25
CA TYR A 89 13.85 -15.13 -7.58
C TYR A 89 14.95 -16.14 -7.64
N GLN A 90 15.74 -16.20 -6.60
CA GLN A 90 16.84 -17.15 -6.54
C GLN A 90 16.42 -18.50 -6.07
N GLU A 91 15.20 -18.64 -5.67
CA GLU A 91 14.69 -19.95 -5.32
C GLU A 91 14.32 -20.75 -6.57
#